data_be317b93c8b56a974da075caac319917
#
_entry.id   be317b93c8b56a974da075caac319917
#
_cell.length_a   1.000
_cell.length_b   1.000
_cell.length_c   1.000
_cell.angle_alpha   90.00
_cell.angle_beta   90.00
_cell.angle_gamma   90.00
#
_symmetry.space_group_name_H-M   'P 1'
#
loop_
_entity.id
_entity.type
_entity.pdbx_description
1 polymer ?
#
loop_
_entity_poly.entity_id
_entity_poly.type
_entity_poly.pdbx_seq_one_letter_code
_entity_poly.pdbx_strand_id
1 'polypeptide(L)'
;MDKEAMAQPPKPYEFRSKPAGQRLMIMVAGVLFNFLLALFIYSMVLFTWGDTFLPLKNVKAGMDYSETFHNVGFQDGDILLKANDTELERFGEDCFRRVLNAQTVTVLRGGVETVIPIPEDMAQRVMRDKKGFASYRFPMVVRELGKTESGESPAAVAGLQPGDSIVSINGIVTPSFYEVGEVLAQNKDKDVLVGFYRVGIPQTLTLHTDTAGKM
;
A
#
# COMPACT_ATOMS: atom_id res chain seq x y z
N MET A 1 -32.84 -35.24 14.25
CA MET A 1 -33.90 -35.56 13.26
C MET A 1 -34.57 -36.84 13.74
N ASP A 2 -35.87 -36.77 14.09
CA ASP A 2 -36.62 -37.92 14.57
C ASP A 2 -36.81 -38.96 13.49
N LYS A 3 -36.32 -40.17 13.71
CA LYS A 3 -36.43 -41.28 12.74
C LYS A 3 -37.87 -41.68 12.47
N GLU A 4 -38.77 -41.49 13.48
CA GLU A 4 -40.19 -41.77 13.35
C GLU A 4 -40.92 -40.76 12.46
N ALA A 5 -40.54 -39.47 12.50
CA ALA A 5 -41.08 -38.44 11.62
C ALA A 5 -40.65 -38.65 10.13
N MET A 6 -39.55 -39.32 9.89
CA MET A 6 -39.11 -39.66 8.54
C MET A 6 -39.85 -40.84 7.90
N ALA A 7 -40.46 -41.71 8.69
CA ALA A 7 -41.21 -42.84 8.21
C ALA A 7 -42.66 -42.52 7.76
N GLN A 8 -43.14 -41.32 8.12
CA GLN A 8 -44.48 -40.86 7.71
C GLN A 8 -44.43 -40.29 6.27
N PRO A 9 -45.52 -40.40 5.50
CA PRO A 9 -45.61 -39.81 4.16
C PRO A 9 -45.48 -38.29 4.25
N PRO A 10 -44.70 -37.65 3.33
CA PRO A 10 -44.42 -36.22 3.41
C PRO A 10 -45.68 -35.37 3.24
N LYS A 11 -45.91 -34.42 4.11
CA LYS A 11 -47.01 -33.47 4.03
C LYS A 11 -46.82 -32.49 2.85
N PRO A 12 -47.89 -31.91 2.25
CA PRO A 12 -47.79 -31.05 1.08
C PRO A 12 -46.89 -29.82 1.23
N TYR A 13 -46.66 -29.35 2.46
CA TYR A 13 -45.80 -28.19 2.77
C TYR A 13 -44.37 -28.57 3.11
N GLU A 14 -44.03 -29.87 3.20
CA GLU A 14 -42.69 -30.32 3.52
C GLU A 14 -41.78 -30.22 2.30
N PHE A 15 -40.51 -29.93 2.55
CA PHE A 15 -39.46 -29.87 1.53
C PHE A 15 -39.37 -31.17 0.71
N ARG A 16 -39.60 -32.35 1.35
CA ARG A 16 -39.57 -33.67 0.73
C ARG A 16 -40.68 -33.88 -0.31
N SER A 17 -41.83 -33.19 -0.16
CA SER A 17 -42.97 -33.32 -1.09
C SER A 17 -42.82 -32.48 -2.35
N LYS A 18 -41.83 -31.57 -2.42
CA LYS A 18 -41.64 -30.66 -3.55
C LYS A 18 -40.87 -31.30 -4.70
N PRO A 19 -41.17 -30.97 -5.96
CA PRO A 19 -40.37 -31.41 -7.09
C PRO A 19 -38.93 -30.89 -7.01
N ALA A 20 -38.03 -31.58 -7.70
CA ALA A 20 -36.56 -31.32 -7.62
C ALA A 20 -36.19 -29.85 -7.89
N GLY A 21 -36.85 -29.18 -8.84
CA GLY A 21 -36.62 -27.77 -9.14
C GLY A 21 -36.96 -26.82 -7.98
N GLN A 22 -38.08 -27.06 -7.27
CA GLN A 22 -38.49 -26.26 -6.13
C GLN A 22 -37.53 -26.48 -4.94
N ARG A 23 -37.07 -27.71 -4.71
CA ARG A 23 -36.06 -28.02 -3.69
C ARG A 23 -34.73 -27.34 -3.98
N LEU A 24 -34.32 -27.34 -5.25
CA LEU A 24 -33.12 -26.65 -5.68
C LEU A 24 -33.24 -25.13 -5.45
N MET A 25 -34.37 -24.53 -5.81
CA MET A 25 -34.62 -23.10 -5.57
C MET A 25 -34.57 -22.73 -4.09
N ILE A 26 -35.15 -23.56 -3.21
CA ILE A 26 -35.12 -23.34 -1.76
C ILE A 26 -33.68 -23.37 -1.23
N MET A 27 -32.85 -24.34 -1.70
CA MET A 27 -31.45 -24.43 -1.26
C MET A 27 -30.59 -23.28 -1.78
N VAL A 28 -30.81 -22.87 -3.03
CA VAL A 28 -30.04 -21.78 -3.66
C VAL A 28 -30.50 -20.40 -3.15
N ALA A 29 -31.75 -20.25 -2.76
CA ALA A 29 -32.33 -18.96 -2.36
C ALA A 29 -31.54 -18.29 -1.21
N GLY A 30 -31.05 -19.04 -0.24
CA GLY A 30 -30.26 -18.50 0.88
C GLY A 30 -28.93 -17.90 0.40
N VAL A 31 -28.23 -18.62 -0.46
CA VAL A 31 -26.95 -18.15 -1.03
C VAL A 31 -27.17 -16.97 -1.97
N LEU A 32 -28.19 -17.05 -2.83
CA LEU A 32 -28.55 -15.98 -3.75
C LEU A 32 -28.94 -14.70 -3.02
N PHE A 33 -29.74 -14.82 -1.95
CA PHE A 33 -30.15 -13.68 -1.14
C PHE A 33 -28.95 -13.01 -0.45
N ASN A 34 -28.04 -13.79 0.12
CA ASN A 34 -26.82 -13.26 0.71
C ASN A 34 -25.93 -12.52 -0.33
N PHE A 35 -25.83 -13.07 -1.56
CA PHE A 35 -25.12 -12.42 -2.65
C PHE A 35 -25.77 -11.08 -3.03
N LEU A 36 -27.09 -11.05 -3.21
CA LEU A 36 -27.81 -9.83 -3.54
C LEU A 36 -27.72 -8.80 -2.41
N LEU A 37 -27.81 -9.24 -1.16
CA LEU A 37 -27.64 -8.38 0.02
C LEU A 37 -26.23 -7.78 0.08
N ALA A 38 -25.21 -8.59 -0.15
CA ALA A 38 -23.82 -8.11 -0.20
C ALA A 38 -23.61 -7.06 -1.31
N LEU A 39 -24.16 -7.33 -2.52
CA LEU A 39 -24.12 -6.39 -3.64
C LEU A 39 -24.83 -5.08 -3.29
N PHE A 40 -25.99 -5.16 -2.64
CA PHE A 40 -26.77 -3.99 -2.23
C PHE A 40 -26.00 -3.16 -1.19
N ILE A 41 -25.45 -3.81 -0.14
CA ILE A 41 -24.66 -3.12 0.91
C ILE A 41 -23.44 -2.48 0.29
N TYR A 42 -22.69 -3.20 -0.57
CA TYR A 42 -21.51 -2.67 -1.24
C TYR A 42 -21.85 -1.45 -2.10
N SER A 43 -22.94 -1.52 -2.85
CA SER A 43 -23.41 -0.39 -3.66
C SER A 43 -23.80 0.81 -2.80
N MET A 44 -24.47 0.58 -1.67
CA MET A 44 -24.78 1.64 -0.71
C MET A 44 -23.53 2.31 -0.14
N VAL A 45 -22.52 1.51 0.22
CA VAL A 45 -21.24 2.02 0.74
C VAL A 45 -20.57 2.88 -0.31
N LEU A 46 -20.45 2.41 -1.55
CA LEU A 46 -19.86 3.17 -2.65
C LEU A 46 -20.65 4.46 -2.96
N PHE A 47 -21.99 4.39 -2.91
CA PHE A 47 -22.83 5.56 -3.15
C PHE A 47 -22.69 6.62 -2.06
N THR A 48 -22.50 6.20 -0.79
CA THR A 48 -22.45 7.12 0.37
C THR A 48 -21.05 7.70 0.56
N TRP A 49 -20.00 6.90 0.47
CA TRP A 49 -18.60 7.31 0.74
C TRP A 49 -17.75 7.46 -0.52
N GLY A 50 -18.19 6.89 -1.64
CA GLY A 50 -17.40 6.87 -2.87
C GLY A 50 -16.12 6.03 -2.77
N ASP A 51 -15.23 6.22 -3.72
CA ASP A 51 -13.87 5.68 -3.70
C ASP A 51 -12.87 6.81 -3.53
N THR A 52 -12.07 6.76 -2.47
CA THR A 52 -11.06 7.78 -2.18
C THR A 52 -9.69 7.28 -2.59
N PHE A 53 -8.99 8.04 -3.40
CA PHE A 53 -7.61 7.75 -3.80
C PHE A 53 -6.77 9.03 -3.81
N LEU A 54 -5.47 8.86 -3.69
CA LEU A 54 -4.53 9.96 -3.83
C LEU A 54 -4.17 10.13 -5.32
N PRO A 55 -4.58 11.23 -5.98
CA PRO A 55 -4.17 11.48 -7.36
C PRO A 55 -2.64 11.59 -7.47
N LEU A 56 -2.06 10.97 -8.50
CA LEU A 56 -0.60 10.94 -8.70
C LEU A 56 0.01 12.34 -8.75
N LYS A 57 -0.67 13.29 -9.35
CA LYS A 57 -0.24 14.71 -9.38
C LYS A 57 -0.14 15.38 -8.00
N ASN A 58 -0.79 14.81 -6.98
CA ASN A 58 -0.78 15.33 -5.61
C ASN A 58 0.27 14.63 -4.72
N VAL A 59 1.03 13.70 -5.26
CA VAL A 59 2.09 12.96 -4.55
C VAL A 59 3.34 13.84 -4.48
N LYS A 60 3.40 14.72 -3.48
CA LYS A 60 4.47 15.74 -3.36
C LYS A 60 5.88 15.17 -3.20
N ALA A 61 6.02 14.02 -2.56
CA ALA A 61 7.32 13.36 -2.34
C ALA A 61 7.74 12.45 -3.51
N GLY A 62 6.85 12.26 -4.51
CA GLY A 62 7.08 11.32 -5.61
C GLY A 62 6.90 9.86 -5.20
N MET A 63 7.54 8.99 -5.95
CA MET A 63 7.47 7.54 -5.80
C MET A 63 8.88 6.98 -5.56
N ASP A 64 8.96 5.86 -4.82
CA ASP A 64 10.15 5.01 -4.76
C ASP A 64 9.98 3.89 -5.79
N TYR A 65 10.98 3.68 -6.64
CA TYR A 65 10.92 2.72 -7.74
C TYR A 65 11.80 1.49 -7.46
N SER A 66 11.43 0.36 -8.02
CA SER A 66 12.27 -0.84 -7.93
C SER A 66 13.51 -0.70 -8.83
N GLU A 67 14.55 -1.49 -8.52
CA GLU A 67 15.83 -1.53 -9.26
C GLU A 67 15.63 -1.76 -10.77
N THR A 68 14.65 -2.58 -11.16
CA THR A 68 14.29 -2.81 -12.56
C THR A 68 13.88 -1.53 -13.27
N PHE A 69 13.15 -0.65 -12.59
CA PHE A 69 12.72 0.65 -13.12
C PHE A 69 13.84 1.69 -13.07
N HIS A 70 14.70 1.68 -12.04
CA HIS A 70 15.89 2.50 -12.01
C HIS A 70 16.80 2.23 -13.22
N ASN A 71 16.97 0.97 -13.60
CA ASN A 71 17.78 0.56 -14.77
C ASN A 71 17.20 1.05 -16.11
N VAL A 72 15.95 1.45 -16.15
CA VAL A 72 15.28 2.04 -17.33
C VAL A 72 15.37 3.56 -17.32
N GLY A 73 15.69 4.16 -16.16
CA GLY A 73 15.89 5.60 -16.02
C GLY A 73 14.92 6.31 -15.10
N PHE A 74 14.04 5.59 -14.41
CA PHE A 74 13.25 6.16 -13.30
C PHE A 74 14.15 6.49 -12.11
N GLN A 75 13.80 7.51 -11.36
CA GLN A 75 14.50 7.92 -10.15
C GLN A 75 13.48 8.07 -9.01
N ASP A 76 13.96 7.78 -7.80
CA ASP A 76 13.13 8.01 -6.61
C ASP A 76 12.80 9.50 -6.47
N GLY A 77 11.54 9.77 -6.19
CA GLY A 77 11.01 11.13 -6.21
C GLY A 77 10.34 11.54 -7.52
N ASP A 78 10.45 10.77 -8.60
CA ASP A 78 9.69 11.03 -9.82
C ASP A 78 8.19 10.87 -9.57
N ILE A 79 7.38 11.74 -10.13
CA ILE A 79 5.92 11.68 -10.11
C ILE A 79 5.43 11.26 -11.49
N LEU A 80 4.68 10.17 -11.56
CA LEU A 80 4.10 9.70 -12.83
C LEU A 80 3.04 10.67 -13.32
N LEU A 81 3.16 11.11 -14.58
CA LEU A 81 2.19 11.99 -15.21
C LEU A 81 1.42 11.30 -16.33
N LYS A 82 2.12 10.71 -17.30
CA LYS A 82 1.53 10.12 -18.51
C LYS A 82 2.22 8.83 -18.91
N ALA A 83 1.45 7.90 -19.48
CA ALA A 83 1.96 6.75 -20.22
C ALA A 83 1.54 6.93 -21.70
N ASN A 84 2.50 7.12 -22.59
CA ASN A 84 2.30 7.72 -23.92
C ASN A 84 1.52 9.05 -23.77
N ASP A 85 0.38 9.18 -24.46
CA ASP A 85 -0.49 10.37 -24.37
C ASP A 85 -1.58 10.29 -23.31
N THR A 86 -1.65 9.18 -22.54
CA THR A 86 -2.70 8.96 -21.56
C THR A 86 -2.26 9.41 -20.18
N GLU A 87 -3.02 10.30 -19.55
CA GLU A 87 -2.76 10.73 -18.17
C GLU A 87 -2.92 9.57 -17.18
N LEU A 88 -2.04 9.54 -16.19
CA LEU A 88 -2.06 8.60 -15.07
C LEU A 88 -2.59 9.33 -13.84
N GLU A 89 -3.84 9.04 -13.48
CA GLU A 89 -4.51 9.72 -12.35
C GLU A 89 -4.32 9.00 -11.04
N ARG A 90 -4.35 7.67 -11.07
CA ARG A 90 -4.37 6.82 -9.88
C ARG A 90 -3.26 5.77 -9.95
N PHE A 91 -2.53 5.62 -8.85
CA PHE A 91 -1.59 4.53 -8.69
C PHE A 91 -2.33 3.22 -8.37
N GLY A 92 -1.93 2.15 -9.02
CA GLY A 92 -2.51 0.82 -8.85
C GLY A 92 -2.22 -0.07 -10.06
N GLU A 93 -2.94 -1.18 -10.13
CA GLU A 93 -2.73 -2.20 -11.16
C GLU A 93 -2.93 -1.66 -12.60
N ASP A 94 -3.93 -0.81 -12.81
CA ASP A 94 -4.18 -0.20 -14.12
C ASP A 94 -3.04 0.76 -14.54
N CYS A 95 -2.56 1.57 -13.62
CA CYS A 95 -1.39 2.43 -13.83
C CYS A 95 -0.16 1.60 -14.19
N PHE A 96 0.13 0.56 -13.42
CA PHE A 96 1.23 -0.35 -13.66
C PHE A 96 1.14 -1.00 -15.04
N ARG A 97 -0.02 -1.53 -15.41
CA ARG A 97 -0.26 -2.12 -16.73
C ARG A 97 -0.07 -1.12 -17.86
N ARG A 98 -0.53 0.13 -17.70
CA ARG A 98 -0.33 1.19 -18.68
C ARG A 98 1.14 1.53 -18.87
N VAL A 99 1.88 1.66 -17.77
CA VAL A 99 3.34 1.91 -17.78
C VAL A 99 4.09 0.77 -18.50
N LEU A 100 3.75 -0.49 -18.21
CA LEU A 100 4.42 -1.64 -18.85
C LEU A 100 4.16 -1.74 -20.35
N ASN A 101 3.00 -1.27 -20.83
CA ASN A 101 2.62 -1.34 -22.24
C ASN A 101 2.88 -0.02 -23.00
N ALA A 102 3.44 0.98 -22.33
CA ALA A 102 3.78 2.24 -22.95
C ALA A 102 5.10 2.15 -23.74
N GLN A 103 5.27 2.98 -24.75
CA GLN A 103 6.56 3.22 -25.38
C GLN A 103 7.36 4.26 -24.61
N THR A 104 6.65 5.23 -24.01
CA THR A 104 7.26 6.30 -23.23
C THR A 104 6.40 6.60 -22.00
N VAL A 105 7.05 6.96 -20.91
CA VAL A 105 6.40 7.45 -19.70
C VAL A 105 6.93 8.84 -19.38
N THR A 106 6.03 9.80 -19.18
CA THR A 106 6.38 11.14 -18.74
C THR A 106 6.26 11.22 -17.23
N VAL A 107 7.33 11.66 -16.59
CA VAL A 107 7.41 11.89 -15.14
C VAL A 107 7.73 13.34 -14.84
N LEU A 108 7.34 13.82 -13.68
CA LEU A 108 7.79 15.10 -13.14
C LEU A 108 8.98 14.85 -12.21
N ARG A 109 10.17 15.27 -12.63
CA ARG A 109 11.44 15.14 -11.89
C ARG A 109 11.93 16.50 -11.46
N GLY A 110 11.95 16.76 -10.15
CA GLY A 110 12.40 18.06 -9.64
C GLY A 110 11.66 19.27 -10.25
N GLY A 111 10.39 19.10 -10.62
CA GLY A 111 9.57 20.15 -11.26
C GLY A 111 9.70 20.23 -12.79
N VAL A 112 10.51 19.36 -13.42
CA VAL A 112 10.70 19.31 -14.89
C VAL A 112 10.08 18.03 -15.45
N GLU A 113 9.28 18.14 -16.50
CA GLU A 113 8.77 16.98 -17.22
C GLU A 113 9.91 16.26 -17.95
N THR A 114 10.06 14.99 -17.66
CA THR A 114 11.09 14.12 -18.24
C THR A 114 10.42 12.92 -18.89
N VAL A 115 10.79 12.61 -20.13
CA VAL A 115 10.25 11.46 -20.87
C VAL A 115 11.23 10.29 -20.76
N ILE A 116 10.74 9.16 -20.31
CA ILE A 116 11.51 7.93 -20.12
C ILE A 116 11.03 6.90 -21.16
N PRO A 117 11.90 6.41 -22.05
CA PRO A 117 11.54 5.35 -22.98
C PRO A 117 11.44 4.01 -22.24
N ILE A 118 10.39 3.26 -22.51
CA ILE A 118 10.16 1.94 -21.91
C ILE A 118 10.58 0.85 -22.91
N PRO A 119 11.50 -0.05 -22.52
CA PRO A 119 11.91 -1.16 -23.37
C PRO A 119 10.76 -2.14 -23.64
N GLU A 120 10.71 -2.73 -24.82
CA GLU A 120 9.68 -3.71 -25.21
C GLU A 120 9.67 -4.97 -24.29
N ASP A 121 10.82 -5.31 -23.73
CA ASP A 121 10.99 -6.45 -22.81
C ASP A 121 10.71 -6.10 -21.34
N MET A 122 10.18 -4.90 -21.05
CA MET A 122 9.96 -4.43 -19.67
C MET A 122 9.09 -5.37 -18.83
N ALA A 123 8.02 -5.88 -19.42
CA ALA A 123 7.14 -6.84 -18.75
C ALA A 123 7.90 -8.13 -18.35
N GLN A 124 8.80 -8.61 -19.21
CA GLN A 124 9.61 -9.80 -18.94
C GLN A 124 10.65 -9.54 -17.83
N ARG A 125 11.24 -8.34 -17.78
CA ARG A 125 12.18 -7.92 -16.74
C ARG A 125 11.49 -7.92 -15.37
N VAL A 126 10.32 -7.31 -15.29
CA VAL A 126 9.53 -7.24 -14.07
C VAL A 126 9.10 -8.64 -13.59
N MET A 127 8.65 -9.52 -14.50
CA MET A 127 8.29 -10.89 -14.17
C MET A 127 9.47 -11.71 -13.62
N ARG A 128 10.67 -11.46 -14.14
CA ARG A 128 11.90 -12.13 -13.68
C ARG A 128 12.31 -11.68 -12.29
N ASP A 129 12.21 -10.40 -12.02
CA ASP A 129 12.69 -9.78 -10.79
C ASP A 129 11.75 -9.98 -9.61
N LYS A 130 10.46 -10.25 -9.86
CA LYS A 130 9.39 -10.43 -8.85
C LYS A 130 9.31 -9.27 -7.83
N LYS A 131 9.99 -8.18 -8.10
CA LYS A 131 9.91 -6.95 -7.30
C LYS A 131 8.75 -6.11 -7.79
N GLY A 132 8.12 -5.37 -6.88
CA GLY A 132 7.03 -4.45 -7.22
C GLY A 132 7.48 -3.39 -8.24
N PHE A 133 6.52 -2.61 -8.73
CA PHE A 133 6.76 -1.51 -9.65
C PHE A 133 7.36 -0.31 -8.93
N ALA A 134 6.55 0.26 -8.04
CA ALA A 134 6.85 1.45 -7.28
C ALA A 134 5.97 1.48 -6.02
N SER A 135 6.30 2.36 -5.10
CA SER A 135 5.49 2.67 -3.93
C SER A 135 5.42 4.17 -3.72
N TYR A 136 4.39 4.62 -3.02
CA TYR A 136 4.36 6.02 -2.61
C TYR A 136 5.50 6.32 -1.65
N ARG A 137 6.17 7.44 -1.89
CA ARG A 137 7.21 7.95 -1.01
C ARG A 137 6.57 8.75 0.10
N PHE A 138 6.67 8.25 1.32
CA PHE A 138 6.12 8.90 2.50
C PHE A 138 7.25 9.41 3.40
N PRO A 139 7.20 10.68 3.85
CA PRO A 139 8.11 11.16 4.87
C PRO A 139 7.91 10.35 6.15
N MET A 140 8.99 10.07 6.87
CA MET A 140 8.90 9.42 8.16
C MET A 140 8.45 10.41 9.23
N VAL A 141 7.18 10.32 9.60
CA VAL A 141 6.60 11.10 10.70
C VAL A 141 6.30 10.16 11.87
N VAL A 142 6.84 10.47 13.03
CA VAL A 142 6.58 9.74 14.27
C VAL A 142 5.10 9.89 14.63
N ARG A 143 4.34 8.80 14.60
CA ARG A 143 2.93 8.80 15.02
C ARG A 143 2.79 8.45 16.50
N GLU A 144 3.41 7.35 16.88
CA GLU A 144 3.40 6.81 18.24
C GLU A 144 4.78 6.27 18.56
N LEU A 145 5.16 6.37 19.80
CA LEU A 145 6.38 5.76 20.31
C LEU A 145 6.02 4.43 20.94
N GLY A 146 6.52 3.34 20.37
CA GLY A 146 6.28 1.99 20.83
C GLY A 146 6.83 1.76 22.23
N LYS A 147 6.31 0.72 22.91
CA LYS A 147 6.95 0.13 24.07
C LYS A 147 7.60 -1.18 23.63
N THR A 148 8.84 -1.39 24.03
CA THR A 148 9.52 -2.67 23.86
C THR A 148 9.23 -3.56 25.07
N GLU A 149 9.52 -4.86 24.98
CA GLU A 149 9.41 -5.78 26.12
C GLU A 149 10.27 -5.35 27.31
N SER A 150 11.33 -4.58 27.05
CA SER A 150 12.27 -4.04 28.05
C SER A 150 11.91 -2.64 28.56
N GLY A 151 10.81 -2.00 28.08
CA GLY A 151 10.40 -0.66 28.49
C GLY A 151 10.06 0.27 27.33
N GLU A 152 10.45 1.53 27.44
CA GLU A 152 10.26 2.53 26.38
C GLU A 152 11.17 2.25 25.16
N SER A 153 10.71 2.63 23.96
CA SER A 153 11.52 2.49 22.75
C SER A 153 12.76 3.40 22.80
N PRO A 154 13.85 3.06 22.10
CA PRO A 154 15.05 3.92 22.01
C PRO A 154 14.71 5.34 21.55
N ALA A 155 13.74 5.49 20.65
CA ALA A 155 13.25 6.79 20.20
C ALA A 155 12.60 7.60 21.32
N ALA A 156 11.82 6.96 22.20
CA ALA A 156 11.19 7.61 23.34
C ALA A 156 12.22 8.07 24.36
N VAL A 157 13.18 7.19 24.69
CA VAL A 157 14.29 7.50 25.62
C VAL A 157 15.13 8.66 25.12
N ALA A 158 15.39 8.72 23.81
CA ALA A 158 16.14 9.80 23.19
C ALA A 158 15.36 11.13 23.10
N GLY A 159 14.03 11.13 23.32
CA GLY A 159 13.21 12.34 23.36
C GLY A 159 12.52 12.69 22.04
N LEU A 160 12.38 11.75 21.09
CA LEU A 160 11.48 11.91 19.96
C LEU A 160 10.03 12.03 20.45
N GLN A 161 9.21 12.73 19.72
CA GLN A 161 7.80 12.97 20.07
C GLN A 161 6.89 12.69 18.87
N PRO A 162 5.62 12.34 19.11
CA PRO A 162 4.64 12.29 18.05
C PRO A 162 4.56 13.62 17.29
N GLY A 163 4.59 13.55 15.96
CA GLY A 163 4.64 14.72 15.06
C GLY A 163 6.04 15.08 14.56
N ASP A 164 7.12 14.52 15.12
CA ASP A 164 8.46 14.73 14.59
C ASP A 164 8.61 14.10 13.20
N SER A 165 9.12 14.87 12.25
CA SER A 165 9.39 14.43 10.89
C SER A 165 10.89 14.19 10.70
N ILE A 166 11.30 12.93 10.59
CA ILE A 166 12.70 12.55 10.43
C ILE A 166 13.13 12.80 8.99
N VAL A 167 14.28 13.45 8.82
CA VAL A 167 14.77 13.87 7.51
C VAL A 167 16.23 13.47 7.23
N SER A 168 16.96 13.06 8.24
CA SER A 168 18.32 12.58 8.06
C SER A 168 18.77 11.64 9.18
N ILE A 169 19.66 10.70 8.85
CA ILE A 169 20.34 9.81 9.79
C ILE A 169 21.85 9.91 9.52
N ASN A 170 22.63 10.20 10.54
CA ASN A 170 24.09 10.39 10.43
C ASN A 170 24.51 11.39 9.33
N GLY A 171 23.68 12.42 9.09
CA GLY A 171 23.92 13.41 8.04
C GLY A 171 23.49 12.97 6.63
N ILE A 172 23.08 11.70 6.45
CA ILE A 172 22.51 11.20 5.20
C ILE A 172 21.04 11.66 5.14
N VAL A 173 20.67 12.39 4.10
CA VAL A 173 19.28 12.82 3.88
C VAL A 173 18.42 11.60 3.57
N THR A 174 17.35 11.42 4.33
CA THR A 174 16.43 10.28 4.25
C THR A 174 15.00 10.80 4.10
N PRO A 175 14.60 11.22 2.88
CA PRO A 175 13.29 11.85 2.65
C PRO A 175 12.11 10.87 2.72
N SER A 176 12.35 9.56 2.76
CA SER A 176 11.29 8.55 2.85
C SER A 176 11.47 7.61 4.04
N PHE A 177 10.36 7.00 4.45
CA PHE A 177 10.33 5.96 5.48
C PHE A 177 11.26 4.77 5.14
N TYR A 178 11.33 4.38 3.88
CA TYR A 178 12.16 3.26 3.42
C TYR A 178 13.64 3.56 3.56
N GLU A 179 14.09 4.75 3.16
CA GLU A 179 15.48 5.17 3.28
C GLU A 179 15.93 5.26 4.75
N VAL A 180 15.05 5.79 5.62
CA VAL A 180 15.32 5.75 7.08
C VAL A 180 15.53 4.31 7.53
N GLY A 181 14.66 3.39 7.13
CA GLY A 181 14.77 1.97 7.48
C GLY A 181 16.06 1.32 6.97
N GLU A 182 16.48 1.63 5.75
CA GLU A 182 17.71 1.11 5.16
C GLU A 182 18.97 1.60 5.90
N VAL A 183 19.03 2.90 6.19
CA VAL A 183 20.15 3.48 6.91
C VAL A 183 20.22 2.95 8.34
N LEU A 184 19.09 2.80 9.01
CA LEU A 184 19.02 2.20 10.34
C LEU A 184 19.43 0.72 10.34
N ALA A 185 19.03 -0.06 9.35
CA ALA A 185 19.40 -1.47 9.21
C ALA A 185 20.91 -1.69 9.05
N GLN A 186 21.64 -0.67 8.53
CA GLN A 186 23.09 -0.68 8.42
C GLN A 186 23.80 -0.23 9.73
N ASN A 187 23.05 0.36 10.65
CA ASN A 187 23.56 0.92 11.90
C ASN A 187 22.92 0.25 13.12
N LYS A 188 22.84 -1.08 13.13
CA LYS A 188 22.33 -1.87 14.25
C LYS A 188 23.22 -1.79 15.45
N ASP A 189 22.63 -1.67 16.65
CA ASP A 189 23.34 -1.62 17.94
C ASP A 189 24.41 -0.52 17.96
N LYS A 190 24.06 0.66 17.41
CA LYS A 190 24.96 1.82 17.31
C LYS A 190 24.25 3.11 17.66
N ASP A 191 25.01 4.09 18.07
CA ASP A 191 24.54 5.46 18.23
C ASP A 191 24.40 6.10 16.85
N VAL A 192 23.23 6.67 16.56
CA VAL A 192 22.93 7.38 15.33
C VAL A 192 22.45 8.80 15.64
N LEU A 193 22.95 9.75 14.85
CA LEU A 193 22.49 11.13 14.90
C LEU A 193 21.27 11.28 14.00
N VAL A 194 20.12 11.59 14.59
CA VAL A 194 18.85 11.77 13.87
C VAL A 194 18.57 13.26 13.73
N GLY A 195 18.42 13.71 12.48
CA GLY A 195 17.91 15.04 12.15
C GLY A 195 16.40 14.98 11.86
N PHE A 196 15.66 15.88 12.48
CA PHE A 196 14.20 15.91 12.34
C PHE A 196 13.66 17.34 12.45
N TYR A 197 12.41 17.53 11.97
CA TYR A 197 11.66 18.76 12.19
C TYR A 197 10.61 18.53 13.27
N ARG A 198 10.58 19.41 14.27
CA ARG A 198 9.51 19.50 15.28
C ARG A 198 8.81 20.83 15.11
N VAL A 199 7.53 20.78 14.74
CA VAL A 199 6.72 22.00 14.46
C VAL A 199 7.45 22.95 13.46
N GLY A 200 8.09 22.37 12.44
CA GLY A 200 8.83 23.12 11.42
C GLY A 200 10.22 23.61 11.82
N ILE A 201 10.68 23.38 13.07
CA ILE A 201 11.99 23.77 13.56
C ILE A 201 12.94 22.58 13.41
N PRO A 202 14.10 22.74 12.74
CA PRO A 202 15.07 21.66 12.60
C PRO A 202 15.76 21.39 13.95
N GLN A 203 15.86 20.14 14.32
CA GLN A 203 16.51 19.65 15.54
C GLN A 203 17.31 18.38 15.23
N THR A 204 18.23 18.07 16.12
CA THR A 204 19.02 16.83 16.08
C THR A 204 19.06 16.20 17.46
N LEU A 205 19.07 14.88 17.48
CA LEU A 205 19.30 14.11 18.70
C LEU A 205 20.13 12.86 18.38
N THR A 206 20.78 12.32 19.39
CA THR A 206 21.46 11.01 19.26
C THR A 206 20.61 9.97 19.96
N LEU A 207 20.39 8.84 19.28
CA LEU A 207 19.73 7.68 19.85
C LEU A 207 20.52 6.41 19.56
N HIS A 208 20.40 5.44 20.45
CA HIS A 208 20.96 4.12 20.27
C HIS A 208 19.93 3.21 19.58
N THR A 209 20.31 2.62 18.45
CA THR A 209 19.42 1.66 17.75
C THR A 209 19.45 0.30 18.45
N ASP A 210 18.35 -0.43 18.39
CA ASP A 210 18.33 -1.80 18.90
C ASP A 210 19.12 -2.78 18.00
N THR A 211 19.24 -4.03 18.43
CA THR A 211 19.92 -5.10 17.69
C THR A 211 19.25 -5.44 16.36
N ALA A 212 17.99 -5.05 16.16
CA ALA A 212 17.24 -5.17 14.91
C ALA A 212 17.41 -3.95 14.00
N GLY A 213 18.04 -2.87 14.49
CA GLY A 213 18.16 -1.60 13.79
C GLY A 213 16.88 -0.76 13.86
N LYS A 214 16.10 -0.87 14.95
CA LYS A 214 14.90 -0.06 15.18
C LYS A 214 15.20 1.07 16.17
N MET A 215 14.37 2.09 16.06
CA MET A 215 14.37 3.23 16.98
C MET A 215 13.29 3.09 18.07
#